data_98b0a52ffb2405aa988ba5db76fea9eb
#
_entry.id   98b0a52ffb2405aa988ba5db76fea9eb
#
_cell.length_a   1.000
_cell.length_b   1.000
_cell.length_c   1.000
_cell.angle_alpha   90.00
_cell.angle_beta   90.00
_cell.angle_gamma   90.00
#
_symmetry.space_group_name_H-M   'P 1'
#
loop_
_entity.id
_entity.type
_entity.pdbx_description
1 polymer ?
#
loop_
_entity_poly.entity_id
_entity_poly.type
_entity_poly.pdbx_seq_one_letter_code
_entity_poly.pdbx_strand_id
1 'polypeptide(L)'
;MYDLFNLPPDDFDNIPSINEGVDLSAIKGLRYIPNFITRSEERNLLCSINGETWLNDLKRRVQHYGYKYDYRARALNYSMYLGGLPKWATPFTSRIYAEKFIKEIPDQLIVNEYIPGQGIANHVDCQPCFGETIFSMSLGSTCLMDFVNVSSKEVKSLLLEPRSLLVMSDEARYDWSHGIAARKTDEFKGSLFPRGTRVSLTFRKVIF
;
A
#
# COMPACT_ATOMS: atom_id res chain seq x y z
N MET A 1 -16.23 -29.46 4.98
CA MET A 1 -15.71 -28.25 5.69
C MET A 1 -14.20 -28.38 5.62
N TYR A 2 -13.55 -27.67 4.70
CA TYR A 2 -12.09 -27.71 4.55
C TYR A 2 -11.48 -26.92 5.70
N ASP A 3 -10.62 -27.56 6.49
CA ASP A 3 -9.87 -26.94 7.57
C ASP A 3 -8.78 -26.06 7.00
N LEU A 4 -9.04 -24.76 6.91
CA LEU A 4 -8.12 -23.75 6.38
C LEU A 4 -6.83 -23.58 7.20
N PHE A 5 -6.73 -24.24 8.36
CA PHE A 5 -5.57 -24.13 9.26
C PHE A 5 -4.53 -25.24 9.05
N ASN A 6 -4.85 -26.29 8.27
CA ASN A 6 -3.97 -27.45 8.06
C ASN A 6 -3.40 -27.58 6.65
N LEU A 7 -3.47 -26.54 5.81
CA LEU A 7 -2.82 -26.57 4.50
C LEU A 7 -1.34 -26.16 4.62
N PRO A 8 -0.42 -26.85 3.91
CA PRO A 8 0.99 -26.48 3.91
C PRO A 8 1.15 -25.02 3.43
N PRO A 9 2.12 -24.28 3.98
CA PRO A 9 2.27 -22.83 3.75
C PRO A 9 2.44 -22.42 2.29
N ASP A 10 2.95 -23.32 1.45
CA ASP A 10 3.45 -23.00 0.11
C ASP A 10 2.41 -23.24 -1.03
N ASP A 11 1.32 -23.97 -0.79
CA ASP A 11 0.36 -24.35 -1.84
C ASP A 11 -0.48 -23.19 -2.42
N PHE A 12 -0.41 -22.00 -1.80
CA PHE A 12 -1.23 -20.85 -2.21
C PHE A 12 -0.44 -19.69 -2.84
N ASP A 13 0.88 -19.77 -2.92
CA ASP A 13 1.69 -18.70 -3.52
C ASP A 13 1.60 -18.68 -5.06
N ASN A 14 0.99 -19.72 -5.67
CA ASN A 14 0.80 -19.84 -7.12
C ASN A 14 -0.64 -19.55 -7.61
N ILE A 15 -1.50 -18.95 -6.77
CA ILE A 15 -2.83 -18.55 -7.24
C ILE A 15 -2.67 -17.40 -8.23
N PRO A 16 -3.21 -17.50 -9.46
CA PRO A 16 -3.20 -16.41 -10.42
C PRO A 16 -3.81 -15.13 -9.82
N SER A 17 -3.23 -13.99 -10.13
CA SER A 17 -3.78 -12.71 -9.66
C SER A 17 -5.14 -12.43 -10.29
N ILE A 18 -6.08 -11.93 -9.51
CA ILE A 18 -7.40 -11.45 -9.98
C ILE A 18 -7.23 -10.31 -11.00
N ASN A 19 -6.08 -9.62 -10.97
CA ASN A 19 -5.74 -8.58 -11.91
C ASN A 19 -5.13 -9.10 -13.22
N GLU A 20 -5.04 -10.41 -13.42
CA GLU A 20 -4.55 -10.96 -14.69
C GLU A 20 -5.36 -10.39 -15.86
N GLY A 21 -4.66 -9.91 -16.90
CA GLY A 21 -5.26 -9.22 -18.04
C GLY A 21 -5.71 -7.77 -17.79
N VAL A 22 -5.45 -7.19 -16.62
CA VAL A 22 -5.64 -5.74 -16.41
C VAL A 22 -4.49 -4.99 -17.10
N ASP A 23 -4.85 -4.15 -18.05
CA ASP A 23 -3.86 -3.30 -18.73
C ASP A 23 -3.49 -2.09 -17.85
N LEU A 24 -2.33 -2.14 -17.24
CA LEU A 24 -1.75 -1.04 -16.47
C LEU A 24 -0.84 -0.13 -17.33
N SER A 25 -0.59 -0.47 -18.60
CA SER A 25 0.31 0.30 -19.48
C SER A 25 -0.19 1.73 -19.75
N ALA A 26 -1.50 1.94 -19.63
CA ALA A 26 -2.13 3.26 -19.74
C ALA A 26 -1.72 4.24 -18.61
N ILE A 27 -1.11 3.75 -17.53
CA ILE A 27 -0.60 4.58 -16.43
C ILE A 27 0.91 4.37 -16.37
N LYS A 28 1.67 5.21 -17.03
CA LYS A 28 3.12 5.11 -17.04
C LYS A 28 3.69 5.20 -15.64
N GLY A 29 4.58 4.24 -15.30
CA GLY A 29 5.19 4.16 -13.97
C GLY A 29 4.35 3.43 -12.92
N LEU A 30 3.15 2.96 -13.25
CA LEU A 30 2.38 2.07 -12.38
C LEU A 30 2.82 0.62 -12.58
N ARG A 31 3.20 -0.05 -11.49
CA ARG A 31 3.50 -1.48 -11.48
C ARG A 31 2.78 -2.16 -10.33
N TYR A 32 2.25 -3.33 -10.59
CA TYR A 32 1.59 -4.16 -9.60
C TYR A 32 2.27 -5.53 -9.56
N ILE A 33 2.67 -5.95 -8.37
CA ILE A 33 3.40 -7.19 -8.14
C ILE A 33 2.57 -8.01 -7.16
N PRO A 34 1.79 -9.01 -7.65
CA PRO A 34 1.07 -9.93 -6.78
C PRO A 34 2.06 -10.83 -6.04
N ASN A 35 1.66 -11.32 -4.88
CA ASN A 35 2.47 -12.24 -4.04
C ASN A 35 3.92 -11.77 -3.82
N PHE A 36 4.11 -10.44 -3.63
CA PHE A 36 5.43 -9.87 -3.35
C PHE A 36 6.04 -10.40 -2.05
N ILE A 37 5.19 -10.79 -1.11
CA ILE A 37 5.59 -11.46 0.13
C ILE A 37 4.81 -12.76 0.29
N THR A 38 5.39 -13.69 1.04
CA THR A 38 4.78 -14.98 1.37
C THR A 38 3.69 -14.84 2.44
N ARG A 39 2.84 -15.85 2.61
CA ARG A 39 1.86 -15.91 3.70
C ARG A 39 2.51 -15.90 5.08
N SER A 40 3.66 -16.51 5.22
CA SER A 40 4.42 -16.51 6.47
C SER A 40 4.93 -15.11 6.81
N GLU A 41 5.47 -14.40 5.81
CA GLU A 41 5.90 -13.01 5.96
C GLU A 41 4.73 -12.09 6.32
N GLU A 42 3.57 -12.25 5.67
CA GLU A 42 2.37 -11.50 5.99
C GLU A 42 1.91 -11.71 7.44
N ARG A 43 1.83 -12.97 7.90
CA ARG A 43 1.47 -13.26 9.30
C ARG A 43 2.42 -12.62 10.30
N ASN A 44 3.73 -12.74 10.04
CA ASN A 44 4.75 -12.17 10.92
C ASN A 44 4.69 -10.64 10.95
N LEU A 45 4.44 -10.00 9.78
CA LEU A 45 4.24 -8.57 9.68
C LEU A 45 3.01 -8.11 10.46
N LEU A 46 1.87 -8.74 10.26
CA LEU A 46 0.63 -8.39 10.97
C LEU A 46 0.80 -8.57 12.49
N CYS A 47 1.50 -9.61 12.93
CA CYS A 47 1.82 -9.80 14.35
C CYS A 47 2.68 -8.65 14.88
N SER A 48 3.76 -8.30 14.17
CA SER A 48 4.66 -7.20 14.56
C SER A 48 3.93 -5.85 14.59
N ILE A 49 3.17 -5.53 13.55
CA ILE A 49 2.38 -4.29 13.44
C ILE A 49 1.35 -4.19 14.57
N ASN A 50 0.64 -5.29 14.89
CA ASN A 50 -0.36 -5.28 15.95
C ASN A 50 0.25 -5.21 17.36
N GLY A 51 1.53 -5.54 17.53
CA GLY A 51 2.29 -5.34 18.77
C GLY A 51 2.69 -3.89 19.03
N GLU A 52 2.60 -3.03 18.00
CA GLU A 52 3.00 -1.62 18.09
C GLU A 52 1.80 -0.70 18.42
N THR A 53 2.10 0.51 18.89
CA THR A 53 1.07 1.49 19.24
C THR A 53 0.38 2.07 18.01
N TRP A 54 -0.96 1.99 17.99
CA TRP A 54 -1.78 2.62 16.98
C TRP A 54 -2.22 4.03 17.39
N LEU A 55 -2.14 4.98 16.47
CA LEU A 55 -2.66 6.33 16.62
C LEU A 55 -4.06 6.42 16.01
N ASN A 56 -4.95 7.18 16.66
CA ASN A 56 -6.34 7.39 16.26
C ASN A 56 -6.58 8.83 15.76
N ASP A 57 -5.55 9.46 15.19
CA ASP A 57 -5.60 10.86 14.72
C ASP A 57 -6.48 11.05 13.48
N LEU A 58 -6.83 9.96 12.79
CA LEU A 58 -7.66 9.92 11.59
C LEU A 58 -8.88 9.02 11.81
N LYS A 59 -9.80 8.99 10.84
CA LYS A 59 -10.94 8.04 10.84
C LYS A 59 -10.49 6.57 10.84
N ARG A 60 -9.31 6.29 10.28
CA ARG A 60 -8.60 5.02 10.35
C ARG A 60 -7.44 5.11 11.34
N ARG A 61 -7.06 4.04 11.96
CA ARG A 61 -5.87 4.04 12.82
C ARG A 61 -4.59 3.93 11.99
N VAL A 62 -3.52 4.57 12.48
CA VAL A 62 -2.25 4.69 11.76
C VAL A 62 -1.04 4.47 12.67
N GLN A 63 0.09 4.11 12.06
CA GLN A 63 1.41 4.14 12.70
C GLN A 63 2.36 4.91 11.77
N HIS A 64 3.29 5.69 12.36
CA HIS A 64 4.30 6.44 11.64
C HIS A 64 5.69 5.99 12.06
N TYR A 65 6.57 5.79 11.09
CA TYR A 65 7.98 5.45 11.29
C TYR A 65 8.87 6.26 10.36
N GLY A 66 10.08 6.54 10.79
CA GLY A 66 10.99 7.43 10.10
C GLY A 66 10.61 8.88 10.36
N TYR A 67 9.56 9.36 9.73
CA TYR A 67 9.06 10.72 9.88
C TYR A 67 7.54 10.73 10.09
N LYS A 68 7.06 11.54 11.04
CA LYS A 68 5.63 11.81 11.21
C LYS A 68 5.15 12.81 10.16
N TYR A 69 4.20 12.39 9.31
CA TYR A 69 3.62 13.27 8.30
C TYR A 69 2.51 14.15 8.91
N ASP A 70 2.57 15.45 8.68
CA ASP A 70 1.48 16.37 9.02
C ASP A 70 0.44 16.42 7.90
N TYR A 71 -0.69 15.75 8.13
CA TYR A 71 -1.80 15.68 7.17
C TYR A 71 -2.50 17.03 6.96
N ARG A 72 -2.47 17.94 7.96
CA ARG A 72 -3.11 19.26 7.85
C ARG A 72 -2.25 20.22 7.07
N ALA A 73 -0.98 20.32 7.43
CA ALA A 73 -0.02 21.17 6.73
C ALA A 73 0.39 20.60 5.37
N ARG A 74 0.18 19.29 5.13
CA ARG A 74 0.70 18.54 3.97
C ARG A 74 2.21 18.76 3.81
N ALA A 75 2.93 18.63 4.91
CA ALA A 75 4.33 18.96 4.99
C ALA A 75 5.11 17.97 5.86
N LEU A 76 6.41 17.96 5.63
CA LEU A 76 7.44 17.33 6.45
C LEU A 76 8.57 18.32 6.74
N ASN A 77 9.22 18.17 7.87
CA ASN A 77 10.46 18.84 8.19
C ASN A 77 11.34 17.96 9.10
N TYR A 78 12.58 18.36 9.31
CA TYR A 78 13.57 17.60 10.10
C TYR A 78 13.12 17.34 11.55
N SER A 79 12.36 18.24 12.18
CA SER A 79 11.89 18.05 13.56
C SER A 79 10.83 16.95 13.71
N MET A 80 10.27 16.45 12.60
CA MET A 80 9.28 15.36 12.57
C MET A 80 9.93 13.97 12.51
N TYR A 81 11.27 13.88 12.61
CA TYR A 81 11.98 12.62 12.63
C TYR A 81 11.71 11.84 13.92
N LEU A 82 11.28 10.59 13.77
CA LEU A 82 10.91 9.68 14.87
C LEU A 82 11.98 8.62 15.15
N GLY A 83 13.06 8.59 14.38
CA GLY A 83 14.04 7.49 14.38
C GLY A 83 14.00 6.69 13.09
N GLY A 84 14.82 5.62 13.01
CA GLY A 84 14.84 4.73 11.85
C GLY A 84 13.57 3.91 11.68
N LEU A 85 13.44 3.24 10.52
CA LEU A 85 12.37 2.28 10.30
C LEU A 85 12.50 1.10 11.28
N PRO A 86 11.38 0.48 11.68
CA PRO A 86 11.40 -0.66 12.58
C PRO A 86 12.10 -1.85 11.92
N LYS A 87 12.78 -2.67 12.73
CA LYS A 87 13.57 -3.81 12.25
C LYS A 87 12.75 -4.78 11.39
N TRP A 88 11.47 -4.95 11.69
CA TRP A 88 10.59 -5.82 10.91
C TRP A 88 10.29 -5.29 9.49
N ALA A 89 10.48 -3.98 9.23
CA ALA A 89 10.29 -3.39 7.91
C ALA A 89 11.54 -3.52 7.02
N THR A 90 12.74 -3.64 7.61
CA THR A 90 14.03 -3.65 6.89
C THR A 90 14.13 -4.72 5.80
N PRO A 91 13.69 -5.98 5.97
CA PRO A 91 13.76 -6.98 4.90
C PRO A 91 13.02 -6.55 3.63
N PHE A 92 11.90 -5.86 3.79
CA PHE A 92 11.05 -5.43 2.67
C PHE A 92 11.62 -4.22 1.95
N THR A 93 12.16 -3.23 2.68
CA THR A 93 12.85 -2.09 2.05
C THR A 93 14.12 -2.54 1.32
N SER A 94 14.85 -3.53 1.85
CA SER A 94 16.00 -4.13 1.18
C SER A 94 15.60 -4.89 -0.09
N ARG A 95 14.47 -5.61 -0.07
CA ARG A 95 13.93 -6.31 -1.25
C ARG A 95 13.53 -5.31 -2.33
N ILE A 96 12.77 -4.24 -1.97
CA ILE A 96 12.39 -3.16 -2.88
C ILE A 96 13.62 -2.52 -3.54
N TYR A 97 14.68 -2.31 -2.77
CA TYR A 97 15.95 -1.76 -3.28
C TYR A 97 16.68 -2.75 -4.20
N ALA A 98 16.73 -4.03 -3.84
CA ALA A 98 17.39 -5.07 -4.65
C ALA A 98 16.70 -5.28 -6.00
N GLU A 99 15.39 -5.11 -6.08
CA GLU A 99 14.60 -5.16 -7.33
C GLU A 99 14.80 -3.91 -8.23
N LYS A 100 15.65 -2.97 -7.80
CA LYS A 100 15.99 -1.73 -8.52
C LYS A 100 14.78 -0.84 -8.86
N PHE A 101 13.73 -0.91 -8.03
CA PHE A 101 12.58 0.00 -8.14
C PHE A 101 12.89 1.40 -7.67
N ILE A 102 13.95 1.57 -6.88
CA ILE A 102 14.35 2.84 -6.28
C ILE A 102 15.88 2.91 -6.18
N LYS A 103 16.42 4.13 -6.25
CA LYS A 103 17.87 4.41 -6.12
C LYS A 103 18.32 4.50 -4.67
N GLU A 104 17.42 4.85 -3.76
CA GLU A 104 17.70 5.06 -2.34
C GLU A 104 16.68 4.31 -1.49
N ILE A 105 17.14 3.71 -0.38
CA ILE A 105 16.26 2.98 0.54
C ILE A 105 15.22 3.94 1.14
N PRO A 106 13.93 3.55 1.20
CA PRO A 106 12.90 4.33 1.88
C PRO A 106 13.24 4.57 3.35
N ASP A 107 12.98 5.78 3.83
CA ASP A 107 13.22 6.20 5.21
C ASP A 107 11.98 6.70 5.93
N GLN A 108 10.81 6.59 5.29
CA GLN A 108 9.51 6.82 5.89
C GLN A 108 8.57 5.67 5.59
N LEU A 109 7.83 5.23 6.63
CA LEU A 109 6.78 4.24 6.53
C LEU A 109 5.54 4.74 7.26
N ILE A 110 4.40 4.69 6.60
CA ILE A 110 3.07 4.85 7.21
C ILE A 110 2.33 3.54 7.09
N VAL A 111 1.88 3.01 8.23
CA VAL A 111 0.96 1.87 8.28
C VAL A 111 -0.45 2.40 8.50
N ASN A 112 -1.38 2.05 7.62
CA ASN A 112 -2.80 2.40 7.74
C ASN A 112 -3.63 1.13 7.86
N GLU A 113 -4.57 1.09 8.79
CA GLU A 113 -5.58 0.05 8.86
C GLU A 113 -6.93 0.57 8.40
N TYR A 114 -7.56 -0.17 7.50
CA TYR A 114 -8.91 0.10 7.00
C TYR A 114 -9.84 -1.05 7.37
N ILE A 115 -10.86 -0.76 8.16
CA ILE A 115 -11.98 -1.69 8.37
C ILE A 115 -13.06 -1.50 7.29
N PRO A 116 -13.97 -2.46 7.08
CA PRO A 116 -15.07 -2.33 6.12
C PRO A 116 -15.84 -1.02 6.28
N GLY A 117 -16.05 -0.30 5.19
CA GLY A 117 -16.70 1.02 5.18
C GLY A 117 -15.74 2.20 5.26
N GLN A 118 -14.46 1.98 5.57
CA GLN A 118 -13.44 3.04 5.53
C GLN A 118 -12.78 3.14 4.15
N GLY A 119 -12.22 4.31 3.87
CA GLY A 119 -11.52 4.61 2.64
C GLY A 119 -10.57 5.80 2.80
N ILE A 120 -10.04 6.25 1.67
CA ILE A 120 -9.24 7.47 1.57
C ILE A 120 -9.61 8.20 0.29
N ALA A 121 -9.85 9.52 0.41
CA ALA A 121 -10.15 10.35 -0.76
C ALA A 121 -9.01 10.32 -1.78
N ASN A 122 -9.35 10.53 -3.05
CA ASN A 122 -8.36 10.63 -4.12
C ASN A 122 -7.35 11.74 -3.81
N HIS A 123 -6.09 11.41 -3.89
CA HIS A 123 -4.99 12.35 -3.65
C HIS A 123 -3.74 11.94 -4.44
N VAL A 124 -2.89 12.90 -4.66
CA VAL A 124 -1.49 12.70 -5.03
C VAL A 124 -0.67 12.86 -3.76
N ASP A 125 0.26 11.97 -3.49
CA ASP A 125 1.17 12.09 -2.36
C ASP A 125 1.95 13.41 -2.43
N CYS A 126 2.29 13.98 -1.25
CA CYS A 126 2.99 15.26 -1.16
C CYS A 126 4.24 15.27 -2.04
N GLN A 127 4.19 16.01 -3.14
CA GLN A 127 5.30 16.06 -4.11
C GLN A 127 6.58 16.64 -3.51
N PRO A 128 6.56 17.78 -2.79
CA PRO A 128 7.76 18.35 -2.18
C PRO A 128 8.28 17.58 -0.95
N CYS A 129 7.51 16.59 -0.45
CA CYS A 129 7.90 15.82 0.75
C CYS A 129 8.58 14.51 0.42
N PHE A 130 8.23 13.90 -0.72
CA PHE A 130 8.61 12.52 -1.03
C PHE A 130 9.18 12.40 -2.43
N GLY A 131 10.16 11.52 -2.56
CA GLY A 131 10.86 11.25 -3.80
C GLY A 131 9.98 10.66 -4.91
N GLU A 132 10.67 10.26 -5.97
CA GLU A 132 10.07 9.90 -7.27
C GLU A 132 9.22 8.62 -7.24
N THR A 133 9.35 7.78 -6.21
CA THR A 133 8.68 6.49 -6.15
C THR A 133 8.02 6.27 -4.80
N ILE A 134 6.77 5.85 -4.83
CA ILE A 134 5.95 5.46 -3.67
C ILE A 134 5.64 3.97 -3.79
N PHE A 135 5.73 3.27 -2.68
CA PHE A 135 5.40 1.84 -2.58
C PHE A 135 4.23 1.65 -1.62
N SER A 136 3.28 0.83 -2.00
CA SER A 136 2.17 0.45 -1.13
C SER A 136 2.03 -1.07 -1.11
N MET A 137 2.36 -1.69 0.03
CA MET A 137 2.15 -3.12 0.26
C MET A 137 0.81 -3.33 0.94
N SER A 138 0.03 -4.27 0.45
CA SER A 138 -1.30 -4.61 0.97
C SER A 138 -1.26 -5.92 1.75
N LEU A 139 -1.88 -5.93 2.95
CA LEU A 139 -2.04 -7.11 3.79
C LEU A 139 -3.52 -7.29 4.18
N GLY A 140 -3.89 -8.53 4.49
CA GLY A 140 -5.20 -8.89 5.00
C GLY A 140 -6.27 -8.99 3.91
N SER A 141 -7.13 -7.99 3.76
CA SER A 141 -8.23 -8.05 2.80
C SER A 141 -7.90 -7.36 1.47
N THR A 142 -8.53 -7.84 0.40
CA THR A 142 -8.58 -7.13 -0.88
C THR A 142 -9.27 -5.78 -0.77
N CYS A 143 -8.92 -4.85 -1.66
CA CYS A 143 -9.54 -3.53 -1.74
C CYS A 143 -9.39 -2.94 -3.13
N LEU A 144 -10.46 -2.41 -3.71
CA LEU A 144 -10.38 -1.69 -4.98
C LEU A 144 -9.81 -0.29 -4.76
N MET A 145 -8.76 0.03 -5.52
CA MET A 145 -8.17 1.37 -5.59
C MET A 145 -8.45 1.97 -6.96
N ASP A 146 -8.96 3.19 -6.95
CA ASP A 146 -9.19 3.96 -8.16
C ASP A 146 -8.03 4.92 -8.39
N PHE A 147 -7.54 4.94 -9.62
CA PHE A 147 -6.59 5.93 -10.14
C PHE A 147 -7.36 6.88 -11.04
N VAL A 148 -7.24 8.18 -10.79
CA VAL A 148 -7.91 9.22 -11.57
C VAL A 148 -6.87 10.16 -12.13
N ASN A 149 -6.77 10.26 -13.45
CA ASN A 149 -5.87 11.22 -14.09
C ASN A 149 -6.29 12.64 -13.71
N VAL A 150 -5.34 13.42 -13.23
CA VAL A 150 -5.60 14.78 -12.71
C VAL A 150 -6.14 15.70 -13.81
N SER A 151 -5.70 15.54 -15.05
CA SER A 151 -6.06 16.40 -16.20
C SER A 151 -7.28 15.86 -16.95
N SER A 152 -7.22 14.62 -17.48
CA SER A 152 -8.28 14.05 -18.32
C SER A 152 -9.48 13.54 -17.56
N LYS A 153 -9.37 13.31 -16.26
CA LYS A 153 -10.37 12.67 -15.40
C LYS A 153 -10.65 11.20 -15.76
N GLU A 154 -9.82 10.61 -16.59
CA GLU A 154 -9.87 9.17 -16.86
C GLU A 154 -9.72 8.39 -15.56
N VAL A 155 -10.50 7.32 -15.41
CA VAL A 155 -10.47 6.45 -14.22
C VAL A 155 -10.02 5.06 -14.62
N LYS A 156 -9.06 4.53 -13.88
CA LYS A 156 -8.61 3.14 -13.92
C LYS A 156 -8.71 2.54 -12.53
N SER A 157 -9.17 1.32 -12.42
CA SER A 157 -9.32 0.64 -11.13
C SER A 157 -8.46 -0.61 -11.07
N LEU A 158 -7.88 -0.86 -9.91
CA LEU A 158 -7.04 -2.01 -9.62
C LEU A 158 -7.46 -2.64 -8.29
N LEU A 159 -7.66 -3.95 -8.27
CA LEU A 159 -7.95 -4.69 -7.04
C LEU A 159 -6.63 -5.01 -6.32
N LEU A 160 -6.38 -4.35 -5.22
CA LEU A 160 -5.19 -4.61 -4.38
C LEU A 160 -5.42 -5.90 -3.58
N GLU A 161 -4.71 -6.96 -3.95
CA GLU A 161 -4.77 -8.25 -3.28
C GLU A 161 -3.85 -8.25 -2.04
N PRO A 162 -4.13 -9.09 -1.02
CA PRO A 162 -3.18 -9.33 0.06
C PRO A 162 -1.81 -9.73 -0.46
N ARG A 163 -0.75 -9.34 0.22
CA ARG A 163 0.65 -9.65 -0.10
C ARG A 163 1.17 -9.01 -1.39
N SER A 164 0.40 -8.14 -2.02
CA SER A 164 0.82 -7.42 -3.21
C SER A 164 1.63 -6.17 -2.91
N LEU A 165 2.48 -5.77 -3.85
CA LEU A 165 3.17 -4.50 -3.85
C LEU A 165 2.72 -3.67 -5.06
N LEU A 166 2.25 -2.46 -4.79
CA LEU A 166 1.99 -1.42 -5.77
C LEU A 166 3.18 -0.46 -5.79
N VAL A 167 3.69 -0.17 -6.99
CA VAL A 167 4.76 0.80 -7.22
C VAL A 167 4.21 1.94 -8.07
N MET A 168 4.34 3.15 -7.60
CA MET A 168 3.91 4.38 -8.29
C MET A 168 5.12 5.27 -8.53
N SER A 169 5.51 5.43 -9.78
CA SER A 169 6.57 6.32 -10.25
C SER A 169 6.07 7.10 -11.48
N ASP A 170 6.87 8.01 -12.01
CA ASP A 170 6.53 8.73 -13.23
C ASP A 170 5.11 9.35 -13.18
N GLU A 171 4.30 9.20 -14.24
CA GLU A 171 2.92 9.72 -14.31
C GLU A 171 2.04 9.16 -13.19
N ALA A 172 2.17 7.87 -12.85
CA ALA A 172 1.44 7.25 -11.73
C ALA A 172 1.67 7.98 -10.40
N ARG A 173 2.86 8.57 -10.23
CA ARG A 173 3.26 9.32 -9.02
C ARG A 173 2.74 10.75 -9.01
N TYR A 174 2.67 11.42 -10.17
CA TYR A 174 2.47 12.86 -10.26
C TYR A 174 1.16 13.27 -10.93
N ASP A 175 0.72 12.52 -11.95
CA ASP A 175 -0.39 12.89 -12.80
C ASP A 175 -1.66 12.09 -12.51
N TRP A 176 -1.55 11.03 -11.71
CA TRP A 176 -2.68 10.22 -11.29
C TRP A 176 -2.88 10.31 -9.78
N SER A 177 -4.03 10.82 -9.37
CA SER A 177 -4.49 10.69 -7.99
C SER A 177 -4.99 9.28 -7.75
N HIS A 178 -4.82 8.78 -6.52
CA HIS A 178 -5.31 7.47 -6.13
C HIS A 178 -6.14 7.54 -4.86
N GLY A 179 -7.11 6.65 -4.74
CA GLY A 179 -8.03 6.64 -3.61
C GLY A 179 -8.78 5.32 -3.45
N ILE A 180 -9.45 5.18 -2.33
CA ILE A 180 -10.25 4.01 -1.97
C ILE A 180 -11.61 4.51 -1.52
N ALA A 181 -12.67 4.16 -2.24
CA ALA A 181 -14.03 4.53 -1.88
C ALA A 181 -14.44 3.93 -0.52
N ALA A 182 -15.17 4.68 0.30
CA ALA A 182 -15.67 4.22 1.60
C ALA A 182 -16.91 3.31 1.39
N ARG A 183 -16.69 2.01 1.28
CA ARG A 183 -17.75 0.99 1.08
C ARG A 183 -17.36 -0.35 1.72
N LYS A 184 -18.31 -1.24 1.90
CA LYS A 184 -18.11 -2.55 2.55
C LYS A 184 -17.85 -3.68 1.55
N THR A 185 -18.16 -3.47 0.29
CA THR A 185 -17.98 -4.45 -0.79
C THR A 185 -17.48 -3.74 -2.03
N ASP A 186 -16.50 -4.29 -2.70
CA ASP A 186 -16.01 -3.86 -4.01
C ASP A 186 -16.65 -4.71 -5.10
N GLU A 187 -16.86 -4.10 -6.26
CA GLU A 187 -17.20 -4.79 -7.49
C GLU A 187 -16.04 -4.62 -8.48
N PHE A 188 -15.56 -5.74 -9.01
CA PHE A 188 -14.46 -5.74 -9.98
C PHE A 188 -14.63 -6.88 -10.97
N LYS A 189 -14.56 -6.59 -12.27
CA LYS A 189 -14.77 -7.56 -13.37
C LYS A 189 -16.06 -8.39 -13.19
N GLY A 190 -17.14 -7.76 -12.75
CA GLY A 190 -18.44 -8.41 -12.54
C GLY A 190 -18.53 -9.31 -11.30
N SER A 191 -17.50 -9.33 -10.46
CA SER A 191 -17.49 -10.10 -9.20
C SER A 191 -17.53 -9.18 -7.99
N LEU A 192 -18.18 -9.63 -6.92
CA LEU A 192 -18.27 -8.90 -5.65
C LEU A 192 -17.21 -9.40 -4.66
N PHE A 193 -16.50 -8.45 -4.06
CA PHE A 193 -15.44 -8.69 -3.07
C PHE A 193 -15.81 -8.01 -1.75
N PRO A 194 -16.39 -8.74 -0.78
CA PRO A 194 -16.62 -8.22 0.56
C PRO A 194 -15.27 -7.82 1.20
N ARG A 195 -15.20 -6.61 1.76
CA ARG A 195 -14.00 -6.14 2.44
C ARG A 195 -13.92 -6.69 3.85
N GLY A 196 -12.74 -7.20 4.22
CA GLY A 196 -12.30 -7.39 5.60
C GLY A 196 -11.40 -6.23 6.05
N THR A 197 -10.64 -6.47 7.11
CA THR A 197 -9.60 -5.53 7.56
C THR A 197 -8.42 -5.59 6.60
N ARG A 198 -8.05 -4.44 6.05
CA ARG A 198 -6.87 -4.25 5.21
C ARG A 198 -5.83 -3.42 5.95
N VAL A 199 -4.59 -3.89 5.95
CA VAL A 199 -3.45 -3.10 6.41
C VAL A 199 -2.61 -2.71 5.20
N SER A 200 -2.28 -1.42 5.11
CA SER A 200 -1.44 -0.87 4.03
C SER A 200 -0.14 -0.33 4.62
N LEU A 201 0.99 -0.78 4.08
CA LEU A 201 2.32 -0.27 4.38
C LEU A 201 2.78 0.62 3.23
N THR A 202 2.86 1.94 3.47
CA THR A 202 3.29 2.89 2.44
C THR A 202 4.70 3.36 2.74
N PHE A 203 5.65 2.95 1.88
CA PHE A 203 7.06 3.29 1.99
C PHE A 203 7.42 4.44 1.06
N ARG A 204 8.21 5.39 1.54
CA ARG A 204 8.63 6.59 0.82
C ARG A 204 10.06 6.97 1.17
N LYS A 205 10.73 7.63 0.24
CA LYS A 205 11.96 8.39 0.53
C LYS A 205 11.58 9.83 0.81
N VAL A 206 11.95 10.35 1.98
CA VAL A 206 11.78 11.77 2.31
C VAL A 206 12.81 12.60 1.57
N ILE A 207 12.36 13.73 1.05
CA ILE A 207 13.21 14.78 0.45
C ILE A 207 12.90 16.12 1.13
N PHE A 208 13.91 16.99 1.22
CA PHE A 208 13.81 18.32 1.82
C PHE A 208 14.35 19.36 0.87
#